data_49b62b0652bedfa2cce2b38978d90ab3
#
_entry.id   49b62b0652bedfa2cce2b38978d90ab3
#
_cell.length_a   1.000
_cell.length_b   1.000
_cell.length_c   1.000
_cell.angle_alpha   90.00
_cell.angle_beta   90.00
_cell.angle_gamma   90.00
#
_symmetry.space_group_name_H-M   'P 1'
#
loop_
_entity.id
_entity.type
_entity.pdbx_description
1 polymer ?
#
loop_
_entity_poly.entity_id
_entity_poly.type
_entity_poly.pdbx_seq_one_letter_code
_entity_poly.pdbx_strand_id
1 'polypeptide(L)'
;MAELKKKLNEIEDKLNNYLLGIPNIPHHTCPIGDSSDGNKLIEKHGEITNTKSDEHSDILDKLHMLSFEDAVKIAQNRFVVLKGQVASLHRALINYMLSKQVKNSYQEYNVPYICNSESLTGTGQLPKFEEDLFKLSNANLYLIPTACLLYTSPSPRDRLLSRMPSSA
;
A
#
# COMPACT_ATOMS: atom_id res chain seq x y z
N MET A 1 12.13 10.69 -41.79
CA MET A 1 11.02 9.92 -41.14
C MET A 1 11.49 9.18 -39.90
N ALA A 2 12.53 8.33 -39.96
CA ALA A 2 13.03 7.57 -38.78
C ALA A 2 13.56 8.47 -37.65
N GLU A 3 14.30 9.55 -37.98
CA GLU A 3 14.83 10.49 -37.01
C GLU A 3 13.73 11.29 -36.28
N LEU A 4 12.70 11.71 -37.01
CA LEU A 4 11.54 12.38 -36.41
C LEU A 4 10.79 11.48 -35.45
N LYS A 5 10.62 10.21 -35.81
CA LYS A 5 9.97 9.22 -34.94
C LYS A 5 10.80 8.96 -33.67
N LYS A 6 12.13 8.94 -33.78
CA LYS A 6 13.01 8.81 -32.61
C LYS A 6 12.88 10.02 -31.66
N LYS A 7 12.92 11.23 -32.22
CA LYS A 7 12.72 12.47 -31.42
C LYS A 7 11.35 12.52 -30.75
N LEU A 8 10.30 12.07 -31.44
CA LEU A 8 8.96 11.99 -30.86
C LEU A 8 8.93 11.06 -29.64
N ASN A 9 9.43 9.84 -29.78
CA ASN A 9 9.48 8.88 -28.67
C ASN A 9 10.29 9.43 -27.49
N GLU A 10 11.44 10.09 -27.72
CA GLU A 10 12.24 10.69 -26.66
C GLU A 10 11.49 11.81 -25.91
N ILE A 11 10.65 12.58 -26.61
CA ILE A 11 9.83 13.63 -26.00
C ILE A 11 8.67 13.00 -25.23
N GLU A 12 8.01 11.98 -25.77
CA GLU A 12 6.93 11.27 -25.13
C GLU A 12 7.41 10.59 -23.82
N ASP A 13 8.58 9.94 -23.85
CA ASP A 13 9.18 9.34 -22.66
C ASP A 13 9.49 10.38 -21.57
N LYS A 14 10.05 11.54 -21.97
CA LYS A 14 10.31 12.63 -21.03
C LYS A 14 9.04 13.20 -20.43
N LEU A 15 8.01 13.39 -21.25
CA LEU A 15 6.69 13.88 -20.81
C LEU A 15 6.04 12.90 -19.84
N ASN A 16 6.03 11.61 -20.15
CA ASN A 16 5.47 10.56 -19.30
C ASN A 16 6.18 10.50 -17.96
N ASN A 17 7.51 10.52 -17.95
CA ASN A 17 8.30 10.54 -16.71
C ASN A 17 8.01 11.79 -15.86
N TYR A 18 7.82 12.94 -16.48
CA TYR A 18 7.45 14.17 -15.78
C TYR A 18 6.04 14.07 -15.18
N LEU A 19 5.06 13.58 -15.96
CA LEU A 19 3.67 13.41 -15.51
C LEU A 19 3.53 12.43 -14.34
N LEU A 20 4.31 11.35 -14.32
CA LEU A 20 4.32 10.38 -13.22
C LEU A 20 4.79 10.98 -11.87
N GLY A 21 5.53 12.09 -11.90
CA GLY A 21 5.96 12.81 -10.71
C GLY A 21 4.96 13.84 -10.18
N ILE A 22 3.94 14.21 -10.97
CA ILE A 22 2.97 15.24 -10.60
C ILE A 22 1.88 14.64 -9.71
N PRO A 23 1.59 15.24 -8.52
CA PRO A 23 0.47 14.85 -7.70
C PRO A 23 -0.87 15.06 -8.43
N ASN A 24 -1.86 14.22 -8.11
CA ASN A 24 -3.21 14.41 -8.63
C ASN A 24 -3.84 15.70 -8.08
N ILE A 25 -4.78 16.27 -8.85
CA ILE A 25 -5.54 17.45 -8.41
C ILE A 25 -6.48 17.05 -7.29
N PRO A 26 -6.40 17.68 -6.10
CA PRO A 26 -7.30 17.37 -4.99
C PRO A 26 -8.73 17.78 -5.32
N HIS A 27 -9.71 17.06 -4.76
CA HIS A 27 -11.11 17.41 -4.93
C HIS A 27 -11.40 18.79 -4.31
N HIS A 28 -12.34 19.53 -4.87
CA HIS A 28 -12.66 20.92 -4.46
C HIS A 28 -13.12 21.03 -2.98
N THR A 29 -13.57 19.94 -2.37
CA THR A 29 -13.96 19.90 -0.95
C THR A 29 -12.78 19.78 0.00
N CYS A 30 -11.59 19.45 -0.52
CA CYS A 30 -10.39 19.37 0.30
C CYS A 30 -9.96 20.77 0.76
N PRO A 31 -9.73 21.00 2.07
CA PRO A 31 -9.20 22.27 2.53
C PRO A 31 -7.78 22.50 2.02
N ILE A 32 -7.45 23.76 1.76
CA ILE A 32 -6.09 24.17 1.45
C ILE A 32 -5.32 24.32 2.77
N GLY A 33 -4.15 23.69 2.87
CA GLY A 33 -3.32 23.77 4.07
C GLY A 33 -1.99 23.07 3.88
N ASP A 34 -0.97 23.49 4.63
CA ASP A 34 0.40 22.99 4.56
C ASP A 34 0.67 21.84 5.58
N SER A 35 -0.26 21.60 6.49
CA SER A 35 -0.14 20.58 7.53
C SER A 35 -1.48 19.92 7.85
N SER A 36 -1.43 18.85 8.66
CA SER A 36 -2.61 18.16 9.17
C SER A 36 -3.55 19.04 10.01
N ASP A 37 -3.05 20.17 10.55
CA ASP A 37 -3.84 21.09 11.35
C ASP A 37 -4.90 21.82 10.52
N GLY A 38 -4.67 21.92 9.20
CA GLY A 38 -5.64 22.42 8.24
C GLY A 38 -6.77 21.45 7.89
N ASN A 39 -6.75 20.20 8.38
CA ASN A 39 -7.77 19.23 8.08
C ASN A 39 -9.12 19.59 8.67
N LYS A 40 -10.18 19.49 7.85
CA LYS A 40 -11.54 19.72 8.27
C LYS A 40 -12.13 18.43 8.85
N LEU A 41 -12.54 18.47 10.13
CA LEU A 41 -13.31 17.38 10.73
C LEU A 41 -14.66 17.27 10.03
N ILE A 42 -14.95 16.13 9.41
CA ILE A 42 -16.20 15.87 8.70
C ILE A 42 -17.25 15.32 9.68
N GLU A 43 -16.88 14.31 10.46
CA GLU A 43 -17.82 13.63 11.35
C GLU A 43 -17.08 13.03 12.55
N LYS A 44 -17.77 12.97 13.70
CA LYS A 44 -17.27 12.34 14.92
C LYS A 44 -18.31 11.36 15.43
N HIS A 45 -17.91 10.10 15.58
CA HIS A 45 -18.74 9.04 16.14
C HIS A 45 -18.23 8.56 17.49
N GLY A 46 -19.15 8.35 18.43
CA GLY A 46 -18.88 7.82 19.75
C GLY A 46 -18.17 8.82 20.68
N GLU A 47 -18.00 8.38 21.92
CA GLU A 47 -17.26 9.12 22.94
C GLU A 47 -15.88 8.47 23.14
N ILE A 48 -14.85 9.30 23.23
CA ILE A 48 -13.51 8.83 23.55
C ILE A 48 -13.45 8.62 25.05
N THR A 49 -13.42 7.38 25.49
CA THR A 49 -13.12 7.07 26.88
C THR A 49 -11.63 7.31 27.13
N ASN A 50 -11.29 8.32 27.91
CA ASN A 50 -9.91 8.65 28.30
C ASN A 50 -9.38 7.61 29.31
N THR A 51 -9.33 6.35 28.92
CA THR A 51 -8.58 5.33 29.66
C THR A 51 -7.13 5.37 29.17
N LYS A 52 -6.22 5.78 30.04
CA LYS A 52 -4.78 5.56 29.83
C LYS A 52 -4.56 4.05 29.76
N SER A 53 -4.48 3.52 28.57
CA SER A 53 -4.06 2.13 28.34
C SER A 53 -2.62 2.11 27.82
N ASP A 54 -1.86 1.13 28.23
CA ASP A 54 -0.55 0.85 27.62
C ASP A 54 -0.76 0.52 26.12
N GLU A 55 0.21 0.82 25.29
CA GLU A 55 0.18 0.42 23.90
C GLU A 55 0.24 -1.12 23.79
N HIS A 56 -0.42 -1.67 22.77
CA HIS A 56 -0.44 -3.12 22.57
C HIS A 56 0.96 -3.73 22.42
N SER A 57 1.90 -3.01 21.81
CA SER A 57 3.31 -3.40 21.70
C SER A 57 3.96 -3.56 23.08
N ASP A 58 3.74 -2.60 23.99
CA ASP A 58 4.32 -2.63 25.34
C ASP A 58 3.75 -3.76 26.20
N ILE A 59 2.45 -4.00 26.06
CA ILE A 59 1.78 -5.12 26.75
C ILE A 59 2.37 -6.45 26.28
N LEU A 60 2.51 -6.63 24.97
CA LEU A 60 3.00 -7.87 24.38
C LEU A 60 4.50 -8.10 24.64
N ASP A 61 5.28 -7.02 24.71
CA ASP A 61 6.69 -7.10 25.08
C ASP A 61 6.86 -7.54 26.55
N LYS A 62 6.12 -6.91 27.49
CA LYS A 62 6.07 -7.31 28.90
C LYS A 62 5.68 -8.78 29.10
N LEU A 63 4.83 -9.31 28.22
CA LEU A 63 4.40 -10.71 28.20
C LEU A 63 5.37 -11.64 27.45
N HIS A 64 6.45 -11.12 26.88
CA HIS A 64 7.40 -11.85 26.04
C HIS A 64 6.75 -12.54 24.83
N MET A 65 5.65 -11.99 24.33
CA MET A 65 4.88 -12.53 23.20
C MET A 65 5.28 -11.92 21.85
N LEU A 66 6.11 -10.89 21.84
CA LEU A 66 6.74 -10.35 20.65
C LEU A 66 8.24 -10.12 20.87
N SER A 67 9.00 -9.95 19.79
CA SER A 67 10.42 -9.62 19.86
C SER A 67 10.81 -8.76 18.64
N PHE A 68 11.19 -7.55 18.89
CA PHE A 68 11.82 -6.68 17.88
C PHE A 68 13.30 -7.05 17.71
N GLU A 69 13.98 -7.44 18.77
CA GLU A 69 15.39 -7.84 18.72
C GLU A 69 15.64 -9.04 17.79
N ASP A 70 14.82 -10.08 17.92
CA ASP A 70 14.91 -11.25 17.03
C ASP A 70 14.57 -10.87 15.59
N ALA A 71 13.61 -9.98 15.37
CA ALA A 71 13.26 -9.50 14.05
C ALA A 71 14.40 -8.72 13.38
N VAL A 72 15.11 -7.88 14.13
CA VAL A 72 16.29 -7.15 13.64
C VAL A 72 17.40 -8.11 13.18
N LYS A 73 17.63 -9.19 13.91
CA LYS A 73 18.61 -10.22 13.52
C LYS A 73 18.25 -10.94 12.22
N ILE A 74 16.95 -11.10 11.95
CA ILE A 74 16.44 -11.84 10.77
C ILE A 74 16.28 -10.91 9.55
N ALA A 75 15.69 -9.72 9.73
CA ALA A 75 15.18 -8.92 8.63
C ALA A 75 15.41 -7.40 8.79
N GLN A 76 16.25 -6.97 9.72
CA GLN A 76 16.53 -5.57 10.05
C GLN A 76 15.36 -4.87 10.79
N ASN A 77 15.39 -3.52 10.83
CA ASN A 77 14.38 -2.69 11.48
C ASN A 77 13.01 -2.77 10.77
N ARG A 78 11.96 -2.41 11.50
CA ARG A 78 10.55 -2.36 11.05
C ARG A 78 9.88 -3.72 10.91
N PHE A 79 10.47 -4.79 11.42
CA PHE A 79 9.86 -6.12 11.50
C PHE A 79 9.61 -6.51 12.96
N VAL A 80 8.74 -7.48 13.17
CA VAL A 80 8.43 -8.03 14.49
C VAL A 80 8.30 -9.55 14.40
N VAL A 81 8.80 -10.24 15.42
CA VAL A 81 8.55 -11.67 15.60
C VAL A 81 7.46 -11.85 16.66
N LEU A 82 6.36 -12.48 16.29
CA LEU A 82 5.27 -12.83 17.19
C LEU A 82 5.48 -14.23 17.74
N LYS A 83 5.24 -14.44 19.06
CA LYS A 83 5.52 -15.69 19.75
C LYS A 83 4.26 -16.25 20.43
N GLY A 84 4.16 -17.57 20.50
CA GLY A 84 3.15 -18.27 21.29
C GLY A 84 1.70 -17.88 20.96
N GLN A 85 0.97 -17.49 21.99
CA GLN A 85 -0.47 -17.18 21.87
C GLN A 85 -0.78 -16.02 20.95
N VAL A 86 0.07 -14.99 20.90
CA VAL A 86 -0.11 -13.83 19.98
C VAL A 86 0.05 -14.25 18.52
N ALA A 87 1.02 -15.12 18.22
CA ALA A 87 1.15 -15.67 16.87
C ALA A 87 -0.09 -16.48 16.47
N SER A 88 -0.67 -17.23 17.40
CA SER A 88 -1.93 -17.96 17.18
C SER A 88 -3.12 -17.02 17.02
N LEU A 89 -3.20 -15.96 17.82
CA LEU A 89 -4.25 -14.94 17.72
C LEU A 89 -4.17 -14.19 16.38
N HIS A 90 -2.97 -13.81 15.95
CA HIS A 90 -2.76 -13.15 14.66
C HIS A 90 -3.30 -14.00 13.50
N ARG A 91 -2.97 -15.30 13.48
CA ARG A 91 -3.50 -16.23 12.48
C ARG A 91 -5.02 -16.40 12.57
N ALA A 92 -5.56 -16.46 13.78
CA ALA A 92 -7.01 -16.56 14.00
C ALA A 92 -7.74 -15.31 13.50
N LEU A 93 -7.18 -14.11 13.70
CA LEU A 93 -7.74 -12.86 13.19
C LEU A 93 -7.74 -12.80 11.66
N ILE A 94 -6.66 -13.26 11.01
CA ILE A 94 -6.62 -13.38 9.55
C ILE A 94 -7.79 -14.25 9.05
N ASN A 95 -7.94 -15.44 9.61
CA ASN A 95 -9.01 -16.37 9.23
C ASN A 95 -10.41 -15.79 9.50
N TYR A 96 -10.58 -15.10 10.62
CA TYR A 96 -11.84 -14.44 10.97
C TYR A 96 -12.21 -13.35 9.95
N MET A 97 -11.26 -12.47 9.63
CA MET A 97 -11.47 -11.38 8.67
C MET A 97 -11.80 -11.91 7.27
N LEU A 98 -11.05 -12.89 6.77
CA LEU A 98 -11.31 -13.54 5.48
C LEU A 98 -12.70 -14.18 5.45
N SER A 99 -13.02 -14.98 6.47
CA SER A 99 -14.32 -15.65 6.57
C SER A 99 -15.49 -14.67 6.61
N LYS A 100 -15.31 -13.52 7.27
CA LYS A 100 -16.33 -12.47 7.32
C LYS A 100 -16.54 -11.82 5.95
N GLN A 101 -15.47 -11.57 5.19
CA GLN A 101 -15.59 -10.98 3.86
C GLN A 101 -16.19 -11.95 2.84
N VAL A 102 -15.85 -13.23 2.90
CA VAL A 102 -16.50 -14.26 2.07
C VAL A 102 -18.01 -14.32 2.35
N LYS A 103 -18.43 -14.21 3.63
CA LYS A 103 -19.87 -14.10 3.99
C LYS A 103 -20.51 -12.83 3.45
N ASN A 104 -19.76 -11.76 3.27
CA ASN A 104 -20.22 -10.52 2.65
C ASN A 104 -20.15 -10.53 1.12
N SER A 105 -20.05 -11.73 0.51
CA SER A 105 -20.00 -11.95 -0.94
C SER A 105 -18.72 -11.45 -1.63
N TYR A 106 -17.64 -11.23 -0.91
CA TYR A 106 -16.32 -11.04 -1.50
C TYR A 106 -15.71 -12.38 -1.87
N GLN A 107 -15.00 -12.41 -2.98
CA GLN A 107 -14.24 -13.58 -3.41
C GLN A 107 -12.81 -13.49 -2.88
N GLU A 108 -12.33 -14.56 -2.24
CA GLU A 108 -10.97 -14.66 -1.75
C GLU A 108 -10.00 -14.95 -2.91
N TYR A 109 -8.88 -14.22 -2.96
CA TYR A 109 -7.78 -14.43 -3.88
C TYR A 109 -6.48 -14.65 -3.12
N ASN A 110 -5.77 -15.70 -3.46
CA ASN A 110 -4.39 -15.91 -3.00
C ASN A 110 -3.44 -15.58 -4.16
N VAL A 111 -2.67 -14.52 -4.00
CA VAL A 111 -1.81 -13.95 -5.02
C VAL A 111 -0.33 -14.14 -4.67
N PRO A 112 0.59 -14.09 -5.66
CA PRO A 112 2.02 -14.05 -5.36
C PRO A 112 2.40 -12.88 -4.47
N TYR A 113 3.40 -13.04 -3.60
CA TYR A 113 3.91 -11.97 -2.74
C TYR A 113 4.87 -11.01 -3.46
N ILE A 114 5.10 -11.23 -4.75
CA ILE A 114 5.95 -10.40 -5.61
C ILE A 114 5.16 -9.90 -6.81
N CYS A 115 5.52 -8.71 -7.30
CA CYS A 115 4.90 -8.07 -8.46
C CYS A 115 5.96 -7.42 -9.36
N ASN A 116 5.58 -7.12 -10.60
CA ASN A 116 6.44 -6.43 -11.55
C ASN A 116 6.37 -4.90 -11.38
N SER A 117 7.29 -4.18 -12.03
CA SER A 117 7.34 -2.72 -12.00
C SER A 117 6.11 -2.05 -12.63
N GLU A 118 5.49 -2.69 -13.63
CA GLU A 118 4.30 -2.14 -14.29
C GLU A 118 3.12 -2.04 -13.31
N SER A 119 2.90 -3.08 -12.48
CA SER A 119 1.87 -3.06 -11.44
C SER A 119 2.11 -1.95 -10.42
N LEU A 120 3.37 -1.75 -10.01
CA LEU A 120 3.75 -0.69 -9.06
C LEU A 120 3.59 0.71 -9.66
N THR A 121 3.87 0.88 -10.95
CA THR A 121 3.63 2.14 -11.66
C THR A 121 2.14 2.42 -11.78
N GLY A 122 1.34 1.40 -12.13
CA GLY A 122 -0.11 1.52 -12.23
C GLY A 122 -0.81 1.90 -10.92
N THR A 123 -0.22 1.56 -9.78
CA THR A 123 -0.73 1.90 -8.44
C THR A 123 -0.05 3.12 -7.82
N GLY A 124 0.82 3.81 -8.56
CA GLY A 124 1.48 5.05 -8.14
C GLY A 124 2.61 4.87 -7.11
N GLN A 125 3.11 3.64 -6.92
CA GLN A 125 4.27 3.39 -6.06
C GLN A 125 5.58 3.77 -6.77
N LEU A 126 5.70 3.42 -8.04
CA LEU A 126 6.82 3.83 -8.89
C LEU A 126 6.45 5.01 -9.78
N PRO A 127 7.40 5.88 -10.09
CA PRO A 127 8.80 5.90 -9.63
C PRO A 127 9.00 6.53 -8.25
N LYS A 128 8.00 7.18 -7.68
CA LYS A 128 8.11 8.11 -6.55
C LYS A 128 8.66 7.48 -5.25
N PHE A 129 8.29 6.22 -4.97
CA PHE A 129 8.62 5.54 -3.71
C PHE A 129 9.58 4.35 -3.93
N GLU A 130 10.39 4.35 -4.99
CA GLU A 130 11.29 3.23 -5.30
C GLU A 130 12.26 2.90 -4.17
N GLU A 131 12.74 3.91 -3.44
CA GLU A 131 13.67 3.74 -2.31
C GLU A 131 13.07 3.01 -1.12
N ASP A 132 11.74 3.03 -0.99
CA ASP A 132 11.01 2.34 0.09
C ASP A 132 10.63 0.90 -0.27
N LEU A 133 10.92 0.45 -1.49
CA LEU A 133 10.53 -0.84 -2.01
C LEU A 133 11.64 -1.88 -1.91
N PHE A 134 11.28 -3.12 -1.61
CA PHE A 134 12.21 -4.26 -1.65
C PHE A 134 12.27 -4.82 -3.07
N LYS A 135 13.28 -4.40 -3.83
CA LYS A 135 13.55 -4.87 -5.19
C LYS A 135 14.40 -6.14 -5.17
N LEU A 136 14.05 -7.13 -5.99
CA LEU A 136 14.87 -8.31 -6.19
C LEU A 136 16.05 -7.96 -7.09
N SER A 137 17.29 -8.31 -6.67
CA SER A 137 18.52 -7.92 -7.35
C SER A 137 18.67 -8.44 -8.78
N ASN A 138 18.08 -9.60 -9.08
CA ASN A 138 18.27 -10.31 -10.34
C ASN A 138 17.04 -10.30 -11.27
N ALA A 139 16.00 -9.53 -10.92
CA ALA A 139 14.77 -9.47 -11.69
C ALA A 139 14.10 -8.10 -11.55
N ASN A 140 13.29 -7.72 -12.54
CA ASN A 140 12.44 -6.53 -12.44
C ASN A 140 11.18 -6.86 -11.64
N LEU A 141 11.38 -7.35 -10.40
CA LEU A 141 10.35 -7.77 -9.46
C LEU A 141 10.59 -7.14 -8.10
N TYR A 142 9.51 -6.95 -7.36
CA TYR A 142 9.49 -6.31 -6.05
C TYR A 142 8.61 -7.13 -5.10
N LEU A 143 8.92 -7.11 -3.81
CA LEU A 143 7.95 -7.55 -2.80
C LEU A 143 6.76 -6.60 -2.79
N ILE A 144 5.55 -7.13 -2.67
CA ILE A 144 4.33 -6.32 -2.59
C ILE A 144 4.37 -5.48 -1.31
N PRO A 145 4.39 -4.12 -1.41
CA PRO A 145 4.51 -3.24 -0.25
C PRO A 145 3.19 -3.03 0.49
N THR A 146 2.06 -3.21 -0.18
CA THR A 146 0.73 -2.87 0.36
C THR A 146 -0.37 -3.71 -0.26
N ALA A 147 -1.40 -4.01 0.53
CA ALA A 147 -2.60 -4.68 0.05
C ALA A 147 -3.37 -3.84 -1.01
N CYS A 148 -3.23 -2.52 -1.00
CA CYS A 148 -3.85 -1.63 -1.99
C CYS A 148 -3.47 -2.01 -3.43
N LEU A 149 -2.25 -2.48 -3.64
CA LEU A 149 -1.75 -2.91 -4.94
C LEU A 149 -2.61 -4.05 -5.53
N LEU A 150 -3.13 -4.92 -4.68
CA LEU A 150 -3.86 -6.11 -5.10
C LEU A 150 -5.26 -5.79 -5.66
N TYR A 151 -5.93 -4.77 -5.14
CA TYR A 151 -7.27 -4.38 -5.61
C TYR A 151 -7.27 -3.18 -6.56
N THR A 152 -6.15 -2.46 -6.65
CA THR A 152 -6.00 -1.35 -7.60
C THR A 152 -5.19 -1.72 -8.84
N SER A 153 -4.49 -2.87 -8.83
CA SER A 153 -3.81 -3.38 -10.03
C SER A 153 -4.82 -3.65 -11.13
N PRO A 154 -4.59 -3.16 -12.36
CA PRO A 154 -5.50 -3.39 -13.47
C PRO A 154 -5.63 -4.88 -13.75
N SER A 155 -6.82 -5.43 -13.53
CA SER A 155 -7.15 -6.77 -13.99
C SER A 155 -7.32 -6.76 -15.52
N PRO A 156 -7.25 -7.92 -16.20
CA PRO A 156 -7.58 -7.98 -17.62
C PRO A 156 -8.96 -7.43 -17.97
N ARG A 157 -9.90 -7.41 -17.01
CA ARG A 157 -11.21 -6.77 -17.12
C ARG A 157 -11.13 -5.25 -17.01
N ASP A 158 -10.23 -4.71 -16.21
CA ASP A 158 -10.06 -3.28 -15.98
C ASP A 158 -9.40 -2.57 -17.16
N ARG A 159 -8.72 -3.29 -18.06
CA ARG A 159 -8.26 -2.73 -19.35
C ARG A 159 -9.39 -2.14 -20.19
N LEU A 160 -10.61 -2.60 -20.00
CA LEU A 160 -11.81 -2.03 -20.64
C LEU A 160 -12.33 -0.80 -19.88
N LEU A 161 -12.09 -0.72 -18.57
CA LEU A 161 -12.52 0.38 -17.70
C LEU A 161 -11.46 1.50 -17.58
N SER A 162 -10.17 1.19 -17.72
CA SER A 162 -9.09 2.19 -17.71
C SER A 162 -9.08 3.12 -18.91
N ARG A 163 -9.99 2.91 -19.89
CA ARG A 163 -10.28 3.85 -20.96
C ARG A 163 -11.39 4.86 -20.62
N MET A 164 -11.97 4.78 -19.43
CA MET A 164 -12.84 5.86 -18.97
C MET A 164 -11.94 7.01 -18.50
N PRO A 165 -12.14 8.23 -19.01
CA PRO A 165 -11.44 9.39 -18.49
C PRO A 165 -11.76 9.50 -17.01
N SER A 166 -10.75 9.82 -16.19
CA SER A 166 -10.86 10.06 -14.75
C SER A 166 -11.62 11.36 -14.48
N SER A 167 -12.84 11.43 -14.99
CA SER A 167 -13.77 12.53 -14.79
C SER A 167 -15.13 11.93 -14.46
N ALA A 168 -15.25 11.47 -13.24
CA ALA A 168 -16.51 11.38 -12.51
C ALA A 168 -16.19 11.50 -11.03
#